data_49756c3ec8d0ac246b6b91de94cf7e53
#
_entry.id   49756c3ec8d0ac246b6b91de94cf7e53
#
_cell.length_a   1.000
_cell.length_b   1.000
_cell.length_c   1.000
_cell.angle_alpha   90.00
_cell.angle_beta   90.00
_cell.angle_gamma   90.00
#
_symmetry.space_group_name_H-M   'P 1'
#
loop_
_entity.id
_entity.type
_entity.pdbx_description
1 polymer ?
#
loop_
_entity_poly.entity_id
_entity_poly.type
_entity_poly.pdbx_seq_one_letter_code
_entity_poly.pdbx_strand_id
1 'polypeptide(L)'
;MLSFPIRHRLAGFYFFYYSIVGTFMPFWSLYLEDQGFNYSEIGILSSIAIITRFFAPFIWGWIADKSGKRMLLVRVATWMEACIWFMIFIIPNSFQAIALLMLIFSFFQNAILAQFEGVTLFWLAEQRSALYGKVRKWGSVGFIVGVFGIGALLEILPISMLPVLLLCISFLAFIWSFSIKEPTTAPHSQGQLEPLLPILKKPVVAAFFGIEFILLFSHAPFYSFYSNFLKQAGYSTTEIGFLWAIGVMAEIIMFAIAHVFFKRFSWRLMVSICLIL
;
A
#
# COMPACT_ATOMS: atom_id res chain seq x y z
N MET A 1 6.34 -20.62 19.26
CA MET A 1 6.75 -19.33 18.64
C MET A 1 7.91 -19.58 17.71
N LEU A 2 7.81 -19.16 16.44
CA LEU A 2 8.85 -19.34 15.44
C LEU A 2 10.13 -18.62 15.88
N SER A 3 11.24 -19.35 15.95
CA SER A 3 12.55 -18.83 16.42
C SER A 3 13.31 -18.02 15.36
N PHE A 4 12.59 -17.45 14.36
CA PHE A 4 13.22 -16.67 13.31
C PHE A 4 13.82 -15.36 13.86
N PRO A 5 15.03 -14.97 13.38
CA PRO A 5 15.58 -13.65 13.65
C PRO A 5 14.59 -12.53 13.32
N ILE A 6 14.62 -11.44 14.07
CA ILE A 6 13.64 -10.32 13.92
C ILE A 6 13.57 -9.80 12.47
N ARG A 7 14.69 -9.74 11.76
CA ARG A 7 14.75 -9.31 10.37
C ARG A 7 13.86 -10.14 9.44
N HIS A 8 13.74 -11.46 9.65
CA HIS A 8 12.90 -12.33 8.82
C HIS A 8 11.42 -12.17 9.18
N ARG A 9 11.10 -11.89 10.45
CA ARG A 9 9.72 -11.60 10.87
C ARG A 9 9.23 -10.30 10.26
N LEU A 10 10.07 -9.25 10.26
CA LEU A 10 9.76 -7.97 9.61
C LEU A 10 9.62 -8.15 8.09
N ALA A 11 10.55 -8.86 7.46
CA ALA A 11 10.51 -9.14 6.02
C ALA A 11 9.24 -9.90 5.61
N GLY A 12 8.83 -10.91 6.38
CA GLY A 12 7.60 -11.66 6.13
C GLY A 12 6.34 -10.79 6.23
N PHE A 13 6.30 -9.85 7.17
CA PHE A 13 5.16 -8.94 7.24
C PHE A 13 5.10 -7.99 6.02
N TYR A 14 6.23 -7.41 5.58
CA TYR A 14 6.28 -6.65 4.33
C TYR A 14 5.83 -7.48 3.13
N PHE A 15 6.25 -8.75 3.06
CA PHE A 15 5.82 -9.65 2.00
C PHE A 15 4.30 -9.80 1.96
N PHE A 16 3.64 -10.14 3.08
CA PHE A 16 2.19 -10.31 3.11
C PHE A 16 1.44 -9.00 2.85
N TYR A 17 1.86 -7.89 3.48
CA TYR A 17 1.24 -6.59 3.26
C TYR A 17 1.26 -6.19 1.78
N TYR A 18 2.42 -6.31 1.13
CA TYR A 18 2.53 -5.95 -0.28
C TYR A 18 1.92 -6.99 -1.21
N SER A 19 1.76 -8.23 -0.79
CA SER A 19 0.95 -9.21 -1.52
C SER A 19 -0.53 -8.81 -1.53
N ILE A 20 -1.07 -8.25 -0.43
CA ILE A 20 -2.43 -7.69 -0.41
C ILE A 20 -2.52 -6.53 -1.41
N VAL A 21 -1.57 -5.59 -1.38
CA VAL A 21 -1.56 -4.44 -2.30
C VAL A 21 -1.47 -4.89 -3.75
N GLY A 22 -0.57 -5.84 -4.06
CA GLY A 22 -0.39 -6.40 -5.40
C GLY A 22 -1.60 -7.22 -5.89
N THR A 23 -2.37 -7.81 -4.98
CA THR A 23 -3.62 -8.49 -5.32
C THR A 23 -4.76 -7.49 -5.52
N PHE A 24 -4.89 -6.51 -4.64
CA PHE A 24 -5.97 -5.53 -4.69
C PHE A 24 -5.85 -4.58 -5.88
N MET A 25 -4.69 -3.95 -6.04
CA MET A 25 -4.51 -2.82 -6.94
C MET A 25 -4.83 -3.15 -8.42
N PRO A 26 -4.33 -4.25 -9.01
CA PRO A 26 -4.61 -4.57 -10.40
C PRO A 26 -5.99 -5.17 -10.64
N PHE A 27 -6.54 -5.92 -9.69
CA PHE A 27 -7.70 -6.78 -9.94
C PHE A 27 -9.01 -6.26 -9.35
N TRP A 28 -8.95 -5.24 -8.47
CA TRP A 28 -10.14 -4.71 -7.81
C TRP A 28 -11.11 -4.05 -8.80
N SER A 29 -10.62 -3.26 -9.74
CA SER A 29 -11.46 -2.63 -10.77
C SER A 29 -12.09 -3.65 -11.71
N LEU A 30 -11.38 -4.75 -12.03
CA LEU A 30 -11.94 -5.86 -12.79
C LEU A 30 -13.05 -6.59 -12.03
N TYR A 31 -12.86 -6.79 -10.72
CA TYR A 31 -13.89 -7.34 -9.86
C TYR A 31 -15.14 -6.46 -9.82
N LEU A 32 -14.99 -5.14 -9.66
CA LEU A 32 -16.12 -4.22 -9.66
C LEU A 32 -16.86 -4.21 -11.00
N GLU A 33 -16.14 -4.27 -12.13
CA GLU A 33 -16.73 -4.39 -13.48
C GLU A 33 -17.55 -5.69 -13.62
N ASP A 34 -17.02 -6.82 -13.14
CA ASP A 34 -17.71 -8.12 -13.12
C ASP A 34 -18.98 -8.09 -12.24
N GLN A 35 -18.95 -7.30 -11.16
CA GLN A 35 -20.12 -7.08 -10.31
C GLN A 35 -21.17 -6.12 -10.89
N GLY A 36 -20.94 -5.59 -12.11
CA GLY A 36 -21.87 -4.75 -12.86
C GLY A 36 -21.75 -3.25 -12.60
N PHE A 37 -20.71 -2.79 -11.89
CA PHE A 37 -20.46 -1.34 -11.72
C PHE A 37 -19.94 -0.73 -13.02
N ASN A 38 -20.44 0.46 -13.35
CA ASN A 38 -19.96 1.22 -14.50
C ASN A 38 -18.65 1.96 -14.18
N TYR A 39 -17.95 2.45 -15.22
CA TYR A 39 -16.63 3.09 -15.04
C TYR A 39 -16.66 4.37 -14.19
N SER A 40 -17.77 5.12 -14.18
CA SER A 40 -17.93 6.28 -13.29
C SER A 40 -18.01 5.84 -11.83
N GLU A 41 -18.74 4.79 -11.52
CA GLU A 41 -18.85 4.22 -10.18
C GLU A 41 -17.51 3.65 -9.73
N ILE A 42 -16.80 2.89 -10.59
CA ILE A 42 -15.45 2.37 -10.30
C ILE A 42 -14.48 3.51 -10.02
N GLY A 43 -14.53 4.58 -10.79
CA GLY A 43 -13.70 5.77 -10.57
C GLY A 43 -13.96 6.44 -9.22
N ILE A 44 -15.23 6.58 -8.82
CA ILE A 44 -15.60 7.15 -7.50
C ILE A 44 -15.13 6.22 -6.38
N LEU A 45 -15.38 4.91 -6.49
CA LEU A 45 -14.95 3.92 -5.49
C LEU A 45 -13.43 3.92 -5.31
N SER A 46 -12.67 4.01 -6.41
CA SER A 46 -11.21 4.12 -6.38
C SER A 46 -10.74 5.43 -5.73
N SER A 47 -11.45 6.53 -5.95
CA SER A 47 -11.15 7.84 -5.36
C SER A 47 -11.26 7.84 -3.83
N ILE A 48 -12.15 7.04 -3.26
CA ILE A 48 -12.31 6.90 -1.80
C ILE A 48 -10.99 6.46 -1.16
N ALA A 49 -10.30 5.48 -1.76
CA ALA A 49 -9.02 5.00 -1.26
C ALA A 49 -7.92 6.07 -1.31
N ILE A 50 -7.96 6.93 -2.32
CA ILE A 50 -7.01 8.06 -2.46
C ILE A 50 -7.31 9.13 -1.42
N ILE A 51 -8.58 9.51 -1.24
CA ILE A 51 -9.00 10.54 -0.27
C ILE A 51 -8.62 10.15 1.15
N THR A 52 -8.79 8.88 1.53
CA THR A 52 -8.43 8.43 2.88
C THR A 52 -6.95 8.55 3.19
N ARG A 53 -6.05 8.53 2.19
CA ARG A 53 -4.60 8.73 2.37
C ARG A 53 -4.24 10.12 2.90
N PHE A 54 -5.11 11.11 2.72
CA PHE A 54 -4.84 12.46 3.21
C PHE A 54 -5.08 12.61 4.71
N PHE A 55 -6.04 11.93 5.29
CA PHE A 55 -6.39 12.12 6.70
C PHE A 55 -6.12 10.91 7.59
N ALA A 56 -6.24 9.68 7.07
CA ALA A 56 -6.07 8.49 7.88
C ALA A 56 -4.69 8.38 8.55
N PRO A 57 -3.55 8.67 7.89
CA PRO A 57 -2.25 8.61 8.53
C PRO A 57 -2.09 9.57 9.71
N PHE A 58 -2.72 10.74 9.68
CA PHE A 58 -2.68 11.70 10.80
C PHE A 58 -3.43 11.15 12.01
N ILE A 59 -4.62 10.60 11.79
CA ILE A 59 -5.44 10.01 12.86
C ILE A 59 -4.69 8.83 13.49
N TRP A 60 -4.17 7.93 12.66
CA TRP A 60 -3.44 6.75 13.13
C TRP A 60 -2.09 7.10 13.77
N GLY A 61 -1.40 8.12 13.25
CA GLY A 61 -0.18 8.66 13.87
C GLY A 61 -0.45 9.19 15.27
N TRP A 62 -1.49 10.01 15.44
CA TRP A 62 -1.89 10.53 16.75
C TRP A 62 -2.27 9.40 17.73
N ILE A 63 -3.05 8.42 17.29
CA ILE A 63 -3.40 7.25 18.11
C ILE A 63 -2.15 6.47 18.52
N ALA A 64 -1.22 6.27 17.58
CA ALA A 64 0.03 5.56 17.83
C ALA A 64 0.93 6.26 18.84
N ASP A 65 1.07 7.57 18.71
CA ASP A 65 1.90 8.37 19.60
C ASP A 65 1.29 8.45 21.01
N LYS A 66 -0.03 8.54 21.12
CA LYS A 66 -0.75 8.55 22.39
C LYS A 66 -0.75 7.18 23.09
N SER A 67 -0.91 6.10 22.33
CA SER A 67 -0.99 4.74 22.89
C SER A 67 0.39 4.11 23.14
N GLY A 68 1.41 4.50 22.39
CA GLY A 68 2.74 3.86 22.35
C GLY A 68 2.72 2.42 21.82
N LYS A 69 1.59 1.93 21.28
CA LYS A 69 1.37 0.53 20.90
C LYS A 69 1.22 0.35 19.39
N ARG A 70 2.30 0.62 18.65
CA ARG A 70 2.27 0.60 17.17
C ARG A 70 1.94 -0.78 16.59
N MET A 71 2.53 -1.87 17.16
CA MET A 71 2.21 -3.23 16.69
C MET A 71 0.78 -3.66 16.99
N LEU A 72 0.20 -3.17 18.09
CA LEU A 72 -1.22 -3.41 18.38
C LEU A 72 -2.10 -2.79 17.29
N LEU A 73 -1.80 -1.55 16.87
CA LEU A 73 -2.52 -0.88 15.80
C LEU A 73 -2.40 -1.62 14.47
N VAL A 74 -1.19 -2.11 14.14
CA VAL A 74 -0.97 -2.96 12.95
C VAL A 74 -1.84 -4.22 13.00
N ARG A 75 -1.91 -4.90 14.14
CA ARG A 75 -2.74 -6.10 14.33
C ARG A 75 -4.23 -5.79 14.19
N VAL A 76 -4.69 -4.71 14.82
CA VAL A 76 -6.10 -4.29 14.69
C VAL A 76 -6.42 -3.97 13.24
N ALA A 77 -5.56 -3.24 12.55
CA ALA A 77 -5.80 -2.85 11.16
C ALA A 77 -5.81 -4.06 10.22
N THR A 78 -4.86 -4.99 10.34
CA THR A 78 -4.83 -6.22 9.52
C THR A 78 -6.00 -7.16 9.83
N TRP A 79 -6.44 -7.21 11.09
CA TRP A 79 -7.66 -7.95 11.45
C TRP A 79 -8.90 -7.33 10.81
N MET A 80 -9.03 -6.00 10.90
CA MET A 80 -10.15 -5.28 10.28
C MET A 80 -10.16 -5.47 8.76
N GLU A 81 -9.02 -5.51 8.08
CA GLU A 81 -8.96 -5.85 6.66
C GLU A 81 -9.54 -7.22 6.36
N ALA A 82 -9.16 -8.24 7.13
CA ALA A 82 -9.72 -9.58 6.95
C ALA A 82 -11.25 -9.58 7.20
N CYS A 83 -11.72 -8.87 8.24
CA CYS A 83 -13.15 -8.72 8.49
C CYS A 83 -13.89 -8.02 7.34
N ILE A 84 -13.28 -7.00 6.74
CA ILE A 84 -13.86 -6.25 5.63
C ILE A 84 -14.00 -7.11 4.38
N TRP A 85 -12.98 -7.92 4.04
CA TRP A 85 -13.05 -8.86 2.93
C TRP A 85 -14.07 -9.98 3.18
N PHE A 86 -14.29 -10.37 4.44
CA PHE A 86 -15.38 -11.28 4.80
C PHE A 86 -16.76 -10.62 4.65
N MET A 87 -16.88 -9.35 5.05
CA MET A 87 -18.14 -8.61 4.97
C MET A 87 -18.67 -8.46 3.53
N ILE A 88 -17.83 -8.50 2.51
CA ILE A 88 -18.25 -8.38 1.11
C ILE A 88 -19.25 -9.48 0.69
N PHE A 89 -19.23 -10.64 1.36
CA PHE A 89 -20.15 -11.75 1.09
C PHE A 89 -21.50 -11.60 1.78
N ILE A 90 -21.63 -10.64 2.70
CA ILE A 90 -22.83 -10.46 3.54
C ILE A 90 -23.58 -9.19 3.11
N ILE A 91 -22.86 -8.15 2.69
CA ILE A 91 -23.47 -6.89 2.30
C ILE A 91 -24.15 -6.98 0.93
N PRO A 92 -25.19 -6.16 0.67
CA PRO A 92 -25.79 -6.08 -0.65
C PRO A 92 -24.79 -5.54 -1.67
N ASN A 93 -24.84 -6.07 -2.90
CA ASN A 93 -24.06 -5.56 -4.02
C ASN A 93 -24.66 -4.23 -4.52
N SER A 94 -24.43 -3.16 -3.74
CA SER A 94 -24.90 -1.82 -4.07
C SER A 94 -23.73 -0.82 -3.97
N PHE A 95 -23.79 0.24 -4.76
CA PHE A 95 -22.76 1.27 -4.77
C PHE A 95 -22.48 1.82 -3.36
N GLN A 96 -23.52 2.12 -2.58
CA GLN A 96 -23.39 2.69 -1.24
C GLN A 96 -22.72 1.72 -0.28
N ALA A 97 -23.08 0.44 -0.33
CA ALA A 97 -22.47 -0.59 0.54
C ALA A 97 -20.99 -0.80 0.21
N ILE A 98 -20.65 -0.90 -1.07
CA ILE A 98 -19.25 -1.02 -1.51
C ILE A 98 -18.46 0.26 -1.19
N ALA A 99 -19.05 1.45 -1.37
CA ALA A 99 -18.40 2.72 -1.02
C ALA A 99 -18.05 2.79 0.47
N LEU A 100 -18.98 2.40 1.35
CA LEU A 100 -18.75 2.33 2.79
C LEU A 100 -17.65 1.31 3.13
N LEU A 101 -17.71 0.13 2.52
CA LEU A 101 -16.70 -0.91 2.70
C LEU A 101 -15.32 -0.41 2.27
N MET A 102 -15.21 0.26 1.11
CA MET A 102 -13.97 0.83 0.62
C MET A 102 -13.43 1.96 1.51
N LEU A 103 -14.32 2.78 2.08
CA LEU A 103 -13.94 3.82 3.03
C LEU A 103 -13.31 3.21 4.29
N ILE A 104 -13.95 2.19 4.87
CA ILE A 104 -13.45 1.50 6.07
C ILE A 104 -12.15 0.75 5.74
N PHE A 105 -12.13 0.00 4.63
CA PHE A 105 -10.93 -0.70 4.17
C PHE A 105 -9.73 0.24 4.05
N SER A 106 -9.86 1.29 3.25
CA SER A 106 -8.76 2.21 2.99
C SER A 106 -8.32 2.99 4.23
N PHE A 107 -9.23 3.26 5.16
CA PHE A 107 -8.89 3.87 6.44
C PHE A 107 -7.97 3.00 7.28
N PHE A 108 -8.23 1.70 7.38
CA PHE A 108 -7.36 0.74 8.08
C PHE A 108 -6.10 0.41 7.30
N GLN A 109 -6.18 0.21 5.98
CA GLN A 109 -5.05 -0.06 5.11
C GLN A 109 -3.97 1.03 5.22
N ASN A 110 -4.38 2.30 5.26
CA ASN A 110 -3.45 3.43 5.40
C ASN A 110 -2.79 3.53 6.79
N ALA A 111 -3.30 2.81 7.81
CA ALA A 111 -2.67 2.71 9.12
C ALA A 111 -1.44 1.79 9.10
N ILE A 112 -1.53 0.67 8.39
CA ILE A 112 -0.63 -0.47 8.55
C ILE A 112 0.81 -0.10 8.22
N LEU A 113 1.04 0.42 7.01
CA LEU A 113 2.41 0.66 6.53
C LEU A 113 3.15 1.69 7.39
N ALA A 114 2.50 2.84 7.66
CA ALA A 114 3.12 3.92 8.42
C ALA A 114 3.52 3.48 9.84
N GLN A 115 2.65 2.73 10.53
CA GLN A 115 2.95 2.22 11.86
C GLN A 115 4.01 1.12 11.83
N PHE A 116 3.95 0.24 10.82
CA PHE A 116 4.90 -0.85 10.68
C PHE A 116 6.31 -0.39 10.30
N GLU A 117 6.44 0.68 9.52
CA GLU A 117 7.74 1.30 9.25
C GLU A 117 8.39 1.83 10.53
N GLY A 118 7.62 2.48 11.41
CA GLY A 118 8.10 2.88 12.73
C GLY A 118 8.59 1.70 13.58
N VAL A 119 7.86 0.59 13.58
CA VAL A 119 8.26 -0.67 14.25
C VAL A 119 9.54 -1.23 13.64
N THR A 120 9.65 -1.23 12.32
CA THR A 120 10.82 -1.73 11.59
C THR A 120 12.08 -0.92 11.94
N LEU A 121 11.97 0.41 11.90
CA LEU A 121 13.08 1.31 12.24
C LEU A 121 13.52 1.15 13.70
N PHE A 122 12.60 0.89 14.62
CA PHE A 122 12.93 0.60 16.00
C PHE A 122 13.75 -0.69 16.12
N TRP A 123 13.30 -1.78 15.55
CA TRP A 123 13.97 -3.07 15.66
C TRP A 123 15.30 -3.18 14.90
N LEU A 124 15.51 -2.37 13.86
CA LEU A 124 16.78 -2.33 13.13
C LEU A 124 17.82 -1.43 13.80
N ALA A 125 17.44 -0.55 14.72
CA ALA A 125 18.28 0.32 15.55
C ALA A 125 19.45 0.99 14.78
N GLU A 126 20.69 0.78 15.24
CA GLU A 126 21.90 1.41 14.68
C GLU A 126 22.25 0.96 13.26
N GLN A 127 21.82 -0.24 12.84
CA GLN A 127 22.09 -0.77 11.49
C GLN A 127 21.01 -0.39 10.48
N ARG A 128 20.25 0.71 10.72
CA ARG A 128 19.04 1.10 9.97
C ARG A 128 19.25 1.15 8.46
N SER A 129 20.28 1.86 7.99
CA SER A 129 20.49 2.08 6.54
C SER A 129 20.87 0.80 5.78
N ALA A 130 21.71 -0.07 6.39
CA ALA A 130 22.20 -1.28 5.74
C ALA A 130 21.18 -2.42 5.72
N LEU A 131 20.34 -2.54 6.76
CA LEU A 131 19.38 -3.63 6.91
C LEU A 131 17.98 -3.27 6.45
N TYR A 132 17.57 -2.00 6.51
CA TYR A 132 16.25 -1.56 6.10
C TYR A 132 15.93 -1.96 4.65
N GLY A 133 16.81 -1.64 3.69
CA GLY A 133 16.62 -2.03 2.30
C GLY A 133 16.53 -3.55 2.10
N LYS A 134 17.32 -4.33 2.88
CA LYS A 134 17.28 -5.81 2.83
C LYS A 134 15.96 -6.39 3.36
N VAL A 135 15.33 -5.73 4.32
CA VAL A 135 14.02 -6.12 4.85
C VAL A 135 12.90 -5.64 3.92
N ARG A 136 12.96 -4.36 3.52
CA ARG A 136 11.93 -3.70 2.71
C ARG A 136 11.76 -4.29 1.30
N LYS A 137 12.85 -4.81 0.69
CA LYS A 137 12.78 -5.49 -0.62
C LYS A 137 11.80 -6.67 -0.66
N TRP A 138 11.53 -7.32 0.48
CA TRP A 138 10.54 -8.38 0.55
C TRP A 138 9.11 -7.88 0.30
N GLY A 139 8.86 -6.59 0.48
CA GLY A 139 7.63 -5.96 0.03
C GLY A 139 7.49 -5.99 -1.50
N SER A 140 8.54 -5.63 -2.24
CA SER A 140 8.52 -5.73 -3.71
C SER A 140 8.35 -7.16 -4.19
N VAL A 141 8.99 -8.14 -3.53
CA VAL A 141 8.77 -9.57 -3.82
C VAL A 141 7.31 -9.95 -3.53
N GLY A 142 6.75 -9.52 -2.40
CA GLY A 142 5.34 -9.76 -2.07
C GLY A 142 4.38 -9.16 -3.09
N PHE A 143 4.65 -7.93 -3.53
CA PHE A 143 3.86 -7.30 -4.60
C PHE A 143 3.90 -8.10 -5.90
N ILE A 144 5.09 -8.49 -6.38
CA ILE A 144 5.25 -9.28 -7.59
C ILE A 144 4.53 -10.63 -7.47
N VAL A 145 4.65 -11.31 -6.32
CA VAL A 145 3.92 -12.56 -6.06
C VAL A 145 2.40 -12.31 -6.03
N GLY A 146 1.95 -11.19 -5.46
CA GLY A 146 0.54 -10.78 -5.47
C GLY A 146 0.02 -10.58 -6.89
N VAL A 147 0.67 -9.73 -7.70
CA VAL A 147 0.16 -9.41 -9.04
C VAL A 147 0.27 -10.60 -9.98
N PHE A 148 1.42 -11.26 -10.06
CA PHE A 148 1.64 -12.35 -11.00
C PHE A 148 0.98 -13.66 -10.54
N GLY A 149 1.16 -14.04 -9.27
CA GLY A 149 0.60 -15.28 -8.73
C GLY A 149 -0.92 -15.26 -8.68
N ILE A 150 -1.52 -14.14 -8.26
CA ILE A 150 -2.99 -14.00 -8.26
C ILE A 150 -3.51 -13.85 -9.69
N GLY A 151 -2.80 -13.14 -10.58
CA GLY A 151 -3.15 -13.06 -12.00
C GLY A 151 -3.26 -14.43 -12.65
N ALA A 152 -2.26 -15.30 -12.42
CA ALA A 152 -2.26 -16.68 -12.89
C ALA A 152 -3.39 -17.53 -12.25
N LEU A 153 -3.67 -17.29 -10.97
CA LEU A 153 -4.74 -18.00 -10.26
C LEU A 153 -6.12 -17.59 -10.78
N LEU A 154 -6.33 -16.32 -11.07
CA LEU A 154 -7.57 -15.77 -11.64
C LEU A 154 -7.77 -16.11 -13.14
N GLU A 155 -6.79 -16.73 -13.79
CA GLU A 155 -6.96 -17.36 -15.09
C GLU A 155 -7.80 -18.65 -15.00
N ILE A 156 -7.64 -19.36 -13.87
CA ILE A 156 -8.30 -20.65 -13.60
C ILE A 156 -9.57 -20.43 -12.76
N LEU A 157 -9.54 -19.47 -11.85
CA LEU A 157 -10.66 -19.13 -10.97
C LEU A 157 -11.43 -17.90 -11.50
N PRO A 158 -12.74 -17.83 -11.28
CA PRO A 158 -13.49 -16.63 -11.63
C PRO A 158 -13.04 -15.43 -10.79
N ILE A 159 -13.11 -14.22 -11.38
CA ILE A 159 -12.72 -12.97 -10.71
C ILE A 159 -13.50 -12.73 -9.40
N SER A 160 -14.70 -13.28 -9.28
CA SER A 160 -15.52 -13.25 -8.05
C SER A 160 -14.82 -13.89 -6.84
N MET A 161 -13.76 -14.69 -7.04
CA MET A 161 -12.92 -15.25 -5.97
C MET A 161 -11.90 -14.24 -5.41
N LEU A 162 -11.72 -13.07 -6.02
CA LEU A 162 -10.77 -12.07 -5.57
C LEU A 162 -10.91 -11.69 -4.08
N PRO A 163 -12.12 -11.45 -3.54
CA PRO A 163 -12.28 -11.16 -2.12
C PRO A 163 -11.87 -12.31 -1.20
N VAL A 164 -12.06 -13.58 -1.62
CA VAL A 164 -11.58 -14.75 -0.87
C VAL A 164 -10.07 -14.76 -0.79
N LEU A 165 -9.39 -14.49 -1.90
CA LEU A 165 -7.93 -14.44 -1.96
C LEU A 165 -7.38 -13.31 -1.08
N LEU A 166 -8.00 -12.13 -1.13
CA LEU A 166 -7.65 -10.99 -0.28
C LEU A 166 -7.89 -11.31 1.20
N LEU A 167 -9.01 -11.96 1.54
CA LEU A 167 -9.30 -12.44 2.90
C LEU A 167 -8.19 -13.38 3.41
N CYS A 168 -7.82 -14.37 2.60
CA CYS A 168 -6.80 -15.35 2.98
C CYS A 168 -5.44 -14.66 3.22
N ILE A 169 -5.01 -13.77 2.33
CA ILE A 169 -3.72 -13.08 2.46
C ILE A 169 -3.74 -12.13 3.66
N SER A 170 -4.82 -11.38 3.87
CA SER A 170 -4.98 -10.48 5.02
C SER A 170 -4.99 -11.24 6.34
N PHE A 171 -5.63 -12.39 6.39
CA PHE A 171 -5.63 -13.26 7.56
C PHE A 171 -4.25 -13.85 7.85
N LEU A 172 -3.49 -14.23 6.82
CA LEU A 172 -2.09 -14.66 6.97
C LEU A 172 -1.21 -13.51 7.47
N ALA A 173 -1.39 -12.28 6.95
CA ALA A 173 -0.70 -11.09 7.43
C ALA A 173 -1.00 -10.83 8.92
N PHE A 174 -2.27 -10.95 9.32
CA PHE A 174 -2.71 -10.83 10.70
C PHE A 174 -2.03 -11.86 11.61
N ILE A 175 -2.06 -13.15 11.25
CA ILE A 175 -1.39 -14.22 12.01
C ILE A 175 0.12 -13.94 12.10
N TRP A 176 0.75 -13.57 10.97
CA TRP A 176 2.19 -13.28 10.94
C TRP A 176 2.58 -12.11 11.85
N SER A 177 1.72 -11.12 12.01
CA SER A 177 1.93 -9.95 12.87
C SER A 177 2.25 -10.32 14.33
N PHE A 178 1.74 -11.44 14.84
CA PHE A 178 2.01 -11.93 16.19
C PHE A 178 3.44 -12.44 16.38
N SER A 179 4.16 -12.70 15.29
CA SER A 179 5.57 -13.06 15.36
C SER A 179 6.47 -11.88 15.81
N ILE A 180 5.97 -10.63 15.67
CA ILE A 180 6.71 -9.39 15.93
C ILE A 180 6.24 -8.82 17.28
N LYS A 181 7.20 -8.59 18.17
CA LYS A 181 6.90 -8.00 19.48
C LYS A 181 6.69 -6.49 19.38
N GLU A 182 5.89 -5.95 20.30
CA GLU A 182 5.74 -4.51 20.48
C GLU A 182 7.10 -3.87 20.78
N PRO A 183 7.47 -2.77 20.11
CA PRO A 183 8.62 -1.99 20.50
C PRO A 183 8.45 -1.45 21.92
N THR A 184 9.45 -1.61 22.76
CA THR A 184 9.49 -0.92 24.05
C THR A 184 9.85 0.54 23.79
N THR A 185 8.85 1.39 23.59
CA THR A 185 9.08 2.81 23.40
C THR A 185 9.53 3.46 24.70
N ALA A 186 10.71 4.05 24.70
CA ALA A 186 10.98 5.13 25.66
C ALA A 186 9.92 6.23 25.44
N PRO A 187 9.40 6.87 26.51
CA PRO A 187 8.47 7.98 26.36
C PRO A 187 9.08 8.98 25.38
N HIS A 188 8.32 9.30 24.31
CA HIS A 188 8.76 10.33 23.39
C HIS A 188 9.02 11.60 24.18
N SER A 189 10.25 12.10 24.12
CA SER A 189 10.49 13.49 24.52
C SER A 189 9.49 14.34 23.73
N GLN A 190 8.63 15.04 24.41
CA GLN A 190 7.73 16.04 23.85
C GLN A 190 8.61 17.17 23.27
N GLY A 191 9.22 16.89 22.11
CA GLY A 191 9.75 17.96 21.28
C GLY A 191 8.59 18.88 20.95
N GLN A 192 8.73 20.16 21.21
CA GLN A 192 7.76 21.16 20.83
C GLN A 192 7.44 20.95 19.34
N LEU A 193 6.23 20.46 19.06
CA LEU A 193 5.75 20.33 17.69
C LEU A 193 5.69 21.74 17.11
N GLU A 194 6.59 22.07 16.20
CA GLU A 194 6.49 23.33 15.46
C GLU A 194 5.13 23.35 14.75
N PRO A 195 4.42 24.48 14.78
CA PRO A 195 3.12 24.57 14.13
C PRO A 195 3.26 24.30 12.63
N LEU A 196 2.52 23.33 12.12
CA LEU A 196 2.58 22.86 10.73
C LEU A 196 2.20 23.96 9.71
N LEU A 197 1.27 24.84 10.08
CA LEU A 197 0.72 25.85 9.17
C LEU A 197 1.76 26.84 8.62
N PRO A 198 2.71 27.37 9.41
CA PRO A 198 3.80 28.19 8.89
C PRO A 198 4.74 27.44 7.95
N ILE A 199 4.95 26.13 8.16
CA ILE A 199 5.80 25.30 7.31
C ILE A 199 5.11 25.10 5.96
N LEU A 200 3.82 24.77 5.93
CA LEU A 200 3.04 24.58 4.72
C LEU A 200 2.94 25.85 3.85
N LYS A 201 3.02 27.05 4.47
CA LYS A 201 3.01 28.33 3.73
C LYS A 201 4.35 28.67 3.07
N LYS A 202 5.43 27.93 3.33
CA LYS A 202 6.71 28.16 2.65
C LYS A 202 6.56 27.82 1.15
N PRO A 203 6.96 28.72 0.22
CA PRO A 203 6.75 28.51 -1.22
C PRO A 203 7.33 27.19 -1.74
N VAL A 204 8.50 26.78 -1.22
CA VAL A 204 9.14 25.51 -1.58
C VAL A 204 8.30 24.30 -1.16
N VAL A 205 7.69 24.37 0.02
CA VAL A 205 6.83 23.29 0.55
C VAL A 205 5.52 23.23 -0.24
N ALA A 206 4.91 24.39 -0.51
CA ALA A 206 3.71 24.48 -1.32
C ALA A 206 3.95 23.97 -2.75
N ALA A 207 5.09 24.33 -3.37
CA ALA A 207 5.48 23.83 -4.69
C ALA A 207 5.68 22.30 -4.67
N PHE A 208 6.32 21.75 -3.64
CA PHE A 208 6.47 20.30 -3.49
C PHE A 208 5.12 19.57 -3.46
N PHE A 209 4.18 20.03 -2.62
CA PHE A 209 2.85 19.44 -2.58
C PHE A 209 2.06 19.63 -3.88
N GLY A 210 2.25 20.76 -4.58
CA GLY A 210 1.67 20.98 -5.90
C GLY A 210 2.18 20.00 -6.95
N ILE A 211 3.47 19.72 -6.97
CA ILE A 211 4.10 18.74 -7.85
C ILE A 211 3.57 17.33 -7.55
N GLU A 212 3.56 16.93 -6.28
CA GLU A 212 3.03 15.63 -5.85
C GLU A 212 1.55 15.46 -6.22
N PHE A 213 0.74 16.53 -6.06
CA PHE A 213 -0.66 16.51 -6.46
C PHE A 213 -0.82 16.27 -7.97
N ILE A 214 -0.08 17.00 -8.81
CA ILE A 214 -0.13 16.84 -10.28
C ILE A 214 0.31 15.43 -10.67
N LEU A 215 1.37 14.91 -10.06
CA LEU A 215 1.89 13.57 -10.32
C LEU A 215 0.86 12.48 -9.97
N LEU A 216 0.27 12.56 -8.79
CA LEU A 216 -0.77 11.62 -8.37
C LEU A 216 -2.04 11.73 -9.23
N PHE A 217 -2.40 12.96 -9.63
CA PHE A 217 -3.56 13.20 -10.49
C PHE A 217 -3.35 12.60 -11.88
N SER A 218 -2.16 12.75 -12.48
CA SER A 218 -1.83 12.17 -13.80
C SER A 218 -1.80 10.63 -13.77
N HIS A 219 -1.42 10.02 -12.65
CA HIS A 219 -1.36 8.57 -12.50
C HIS A 219 -2.70 7.93 -12.08
N ALA A 220 -3.67 8.72 -11.62
CA ALA A 220 -4.94 8.19 -11.14
C ALA A 220 -5.69 7.32 -12.17
N PRO A 221 -5.80 7.68 -13.47
CA PRO A 221 -6.42 6.83 -14.47
C PRO A 221 -5.68 5.50 -14.67
N PHE A 222 -4.35 5.52 -14.65
CA PHE A 222 -3.52 4.32 -14.72
C PHE A 222 -3.84 3.35 -13.58
N TYR A 223 -3.78 3.81 -12.34
CA TYR A 223 -4.04 2.95 -11.19
C TYR A 223 -5.48 2.44 -11.12
N SER A 224 -6.44 3.19 -11.66
CA SER A 224 -7.86 2.83 -11.60
C SER A 224 -8.33 1.95 -12.76
N PHE A 225 -7.78 2.12 -13.96
CA PHE A 225 -8.37 1.55 -15.17
C PHE A 225 -7.40 0.78 -16.07
N TYR A 226 -6.12 0.74 -15.76
CA TYR A 226 -5.12 0.06 -16.61
C TYR A 226 -5.47 -1.42 -16.84
N SER A 227 -5.87 -2.13 -15.79
CA SER A 227 -6.26 -3.53 -15.92
C SER A 227 -7.53 -3.73 -16.75
N ASN A 228 -8.53 -2.83 -16.61
CA ASN A 228 -9.75 -2.87 -17.42
C ASN A 228 -9.44 -2.61 -18.90
N PHE A 229 -8.57 -1.64 -19.18
CA PHE A 229 -8.11 -1.35 -20.54
C PHE A 229 -7.41 -2.58 -21.16
N LEU A 230 -6.49 -3.21 -20.43
CA LEU A 230 -5.82 -4.41 -20.90
C LEU A 230 -6.80 -5.58 -21.11
N LYS A 231 -7.77 -5.75 -20.21
CA LYS A 231 -8.78 -6.80 -20.32
C LYS A 231 -9.64 -6.60 -21.58
N GLN A 232 -10.05 -5.36 -21.87
CA GLN A 232 -10.78 -5.02 -23.11
C GLN A 232 -9.92 -5.22 -24.36
N ALA A 233 -8.62 -5.02 -24.28
CA ALA A 233 -7.68 -5.30 -25.37
C ALA A 233 -7.40 -6.81 -25.57
N GLY A 234 -8.03 -7.69 -24.76
CA GLY A 234 -7.96 -9.14 -24.90
C GLY A 234 -6.84 -9.80 -24.09
N TYR A 235 -6.13 -9.06 -23.22
CA TYR A 235 -5.12 -9.66 -22.36
C TYR A 235 -5.75 -10.53 -21.26
N SER A 236 -5.09 -11.65 -20.96
CA SER A 236 -5.45 -12.52 -19.85
C SER A 236 -5.08 -11.91 -18.49
N THR A 237 -5.64 -12.44 -17.40
CA THR A 237 -5.31 -11.98 -16.04
C THR A 237 -3.85 -12.23 -15.68
N THR A 238 -3.25 -13.29 -16.21
CA THR A 238 -1.81 -13.58 -16.07
C THR A 238 -0.96 -12.51 -16.75
N GLU A 239 -1.31 -12.14 -17.99
CA GLU A 239 -0.58 -11.11 -18.75
C GLU A 239 -0.73 -9.73 -18.08
N ILE A 240 -1.91 -9.39 -17.59
CA ILE A 240 -2.15 -8.18 -16.80
C ILE A 240 -1.24 -8.15 -15.57
N GLY A 241 -1.20 -9.25 -14.79
CA GLY A 241 -0.32 -9.36 -13.64
C GLY A 241 1.16 -9.25 -14.00
N PHE A 242 1.58 -9.83 -15.13
CA PHE A 242 2.94 -9.73 -15.63
C PHE A 242 3.32 -8.28 -16.01
N LEU A 243 2.44 -7.56 -16.68
CA LEU A 243 2.66 -6.17 -17.06
C LEU A 243 2.79 -5.25 -15.82
N TRP A 244 1.97 -5.46 -14.80
CA TRP A 244 2.13 -4.78 -13.50
C TRP A 244 3.47 -5.13 -12.83
N ALA A 245 3.88 -6.41 -12.88
CA ALA A 245 5.15 -6.84 -12.30
C ALA A 245 6.35 -6.20 -13.00
N ILE A 246 6.31 -5.99 -14.32
CA ILE A 246 7.36 -5.28 -15.09
C ILE A 246 7.55 -3.87 -14.54
N GLY A 247 6.47 -3.13 -14.27
CA GLY A 247 6.55 -1.79 -13.68
C GLY A 247 7.30 -1.79 -12.35
N VAL A 248 6.96 -2.71 -11.45
CA VAL A 248 7.65 -2.82 -10.15
C VAL A 248 9.09 -3.31 -10.30
N MET A 249 9.38 -4.20 -11.24
CA MET A 249 10.76 -4.60 -11.53
C MET A 249 11.59 -3.42 -12.03
N ALA A 250 11.05 -2.57 -12.90
CA ALA A 250 11.71 -1.34 -13.35
C ALA A 250 11.97 -0.39 -12.17
N GLU A 251 11.01 -0.23 -11.25
CA GLU A 251 11.17 0.55 -10.02
C GLU A 251 12.33 0.02 -9.16
N ILE A 252 12.38 -1.29 -8.92
CA ILE A 252 13.47 -1.93 -8.17
C ILE A 252 14.84 -1.65 -8.81
N ILE A 253 14.95 -1.77 -10.13
CA ILE A 253 16.17 -1.46 -10.87
C ILE A 253 16.53 0.00 -10.70
N MET A 254 15.56 0.92 -10.86
CA MET A 254 15.78 2.34 -10.68
C MET A 254 16.26 2.67 -9.27
N PHE A 255 15.70 2.08 -8.22
CA PHE A 255 16.21 2.28 -6.86
C PHE A 255 17.64 1.75 -6.68
N ALA A 256 17.98 0.64 -7.30
CA ALA A 256 19.34 0.10 -7.22
C ALA A 256 20.40 1.03 -7.84
N ILE A 257 20.05 1.74 -8.92
CA ILE A 257 20.95 2.64 -9.67
C ILE A 257 20.74 4.13 -9.33
N ALA A 258 19.73 4.47 -8.52
CA ALA A 258 19.37 5.86 -8.19
C ALA A 258 20.56 6.67 -7.66
N HIS A 259 21.45 6.04 -6.85
CA HIS A 259 22.64 6.71 -6.32
C HIS A 259 23.59 7.23 -7.41
N VAL A 260 23.63 6.59 -8.59
CA VAL A 260 24.43 7.03 -9.73
C VAL A 260 23.81 8.30 -10.36
N PHE A 261 22.48 8.30 -10.49
CA PHE A 261 21.74 9.44 -11.03
C PHE A 261 21.84 10.65 -10.11
N PHE A 262 21.65 10.47 -8.80
CA PHE A 262 21.77 11.55 -7.81
C PHE A 262 23.17 12.17 -7.74
N LYS A 263 24.22 11.41 -8.06
CA LYS A 263 25.59 11.95 -8.16
C LYS A 263 25.82 12.76 -9.43
N ARG A 264 25.12 12.46 -10.53
CA ARG A 264 25.39 13.01 -11.86
C ARG A 264 24.42 14.12 -12.26
N PHE A 265 23.19 14.09 -11.79
CA PHE A 265 22.13 15.01 -12.18
C PHE A 265 21.57 15.76 -10.97
N SER A 266 21.15 17.01 -11.20
CA SER A 266 20.47 17.77 -10.15
C SER A 266 19.07 17.18 -9.88
N TRP A 267 18.63 17.27 -8.64
CA TRP A 267 17.28 16.82 -8.26
C TRP A 267 16.17 17.54 -9.05
N ARG A 268 16.40 18.84 -9.41
CA ARG A 268 15.45 19.61 -10.22
C ARG A 268 15.26 19.01 -11.61
N LEU A 269 16.36 18.65 -12.28
CA LEU A 269 16.30 18.01 -13.60
C LEU A 269 15.55 16.67 -13.52
N MET A 270 15.84 15.86 -12.51
CA MET A 270 15.19 14.55 -12.36
C MET A 270 13.68 14.69 -12.14
N VAL A 271 13.25 15.61 -11.26
CA VAL A 271 11.82 15.90 -11.06
C VAL A 271 11.16 16.43 -12.33
N SER A 272 11.85 17.32 -13.07
CA SER A 272 11.33 17.83 -14.35
C SER A 272 11.14 16.72 -15.39
N ILE A 273 12.07 15.76 -15.48
CA ILE A 273 11.93 14.60 -16.36
C ILE A 273 10.71 13.75 -15.95
N CYS A 274 10.56 13.46 -14.65
CA CYS A 274 9.41 12.70 -14.15
C CYS A 274 8.04 13.38 -14.40
N LEU A 275 8.02 14.71 -14.55
CA LEU A 275 6.78 15.44 -14.84
C LEU A 275 6.47 15.51 -16.35
N ILE A 276 7.45 15.30 -17.21
CA ILE A 276 7.30 15.33 -18.68
C ILE A 276 6.92 13.94 -19.20
N LEU A 277 7.42 12.88 -18.58
CA LEU A 277 7.09 11.48 -18.91
C LEU A 277 5.72 11.08 -18.38
#